data_6f9ef778a830a818dda36b19f4ec0a2b
#
_entry.id   6f9ef778a830a818dda36b19f4ec0a2b
#
_cell.length_a   1.000
_cell.length_b   1.000
_cell.length_c   1.000
_cell.angle_alpha   90.00
_cell.angle_beta   90.00
_cell.angle_gamma   90.00
#
_symmetry.space_group_name_H-M   'P 1'
#
loop_
_entity.id
_entity.type
_entity.pdbx_description
1 polymer ?
#
loop_
_entity_poly.entity_id
_entity_poly.type
_entity_poly.pdbx_seq_one_letter_code
_entity_poly.pdbx_strand_id
1 'polypeptide(L)'
;DFTRWLKFANSLKLRLAMRTCYVEGFEVNGKTSRKLAEEAVKNGVITENAENALLQSGNGISVFHPLKICWDNYEDVRMGADIESIMKGYNDPRLSKYFRNMVKLVISFMGHD
;
A
#
# COMPACT_ATOMS: atom_id res chain seq x y z
N ASP A 1 -13.25 11.40 14.49
CA ASP A 1 -14.54 11.26 13.81
C ASP A 1 -14.92 9.79 13.75
N PHE A 2 -16.01 9.41 14.44
CA PHE A 2 -16.47 8.03 14.53
C PHE A 2 -16.87 7.45 13.16
N THR A 3 -17.42 8.24 12.28
CA THR A 3 -17.85 7.82 10.94
C THR A 3 -16.66 7.35 10.09
N ARG A 4 -15.51 8.04 10.17
CA ARG A 4 -14.29 7.63 9.46
C ARG A 4 -13.74 6.32 10.00
N TRP A 5 -13.77 6.11 11.30
CA TRP A 5 -13.39 4.85 11.91
C TRP A 5 -14.29 3.68 11.47
N LEU A 6 -15.58 3.93 11.35
CA LEU A 6 -16.53 2.92 10.85
C LEU A 6 -16.25 2.55 9.38
N LYS A 7 -16.02 3.53 8.51
CA LYS A 7 -15.64 3.30 7.12
C LYS A 7 -14.32 2.54 7.01
N PHE A 8 -13.33 2.89 7.82
CA PHE A 8 -12.06 2.17 7.88
C PHE A 8 -12.23 0.71 8.29
N ALA A 9 -13.00 0.45 9.36
CA ALA A 9 -13.29 -0.91 9.83
C ALA A 9 -14.02 -1.75 8.77
N ASN A 10 -15.02 -1.18 8.09
CA ASN A 10 -15.73 -1.85 7.01
C ASN A 10 -14.82 -2.12 5.80
N SER A 11 -13.93 -1.20 5.45
CA SER A 11 -12.95 -1.40 4.37
C SER A 11 -11.97 -2.52 4.70
N LEU A 12 -11.53 -2.61 5.95
CA LEU A 12 -10.70 -3.71 6.41
C LEU A 12 -11.45 -5.05 6.40
N LYS A 13 -12.71 -5.06 6.85
CA LYS A 13 -13.60 -6.23 6.77
C LYS A 13 -13.76 -6.71 5.33
N LEU A 14 -14.02 -5.79 4.38
CA LEU A 14 -14.10 -6.10 2.96
C LEU A 14 -12.80 -6.74 2.44
N ARG A 15 -11.66 -6.14 2.76
CA ARG A 15 -10.34 -6.65 2.36
C ARG A 15 -10.10 -8.08 2.88
N LEU A 16 -10.44 -8.35 4.14
CA LEU A 16 -10.29 -9.69 4.73
C LEU A 16 -11.25 -10.70 4.08
N ALA A 17 -12.49 -10.33 3.84
CA ALA A 17 -13.47 -11.17 3.15
C ALA A 17 -13.01 -11.54 1.73
N MET A 18 -12.44 -10.58 0.98
CA MET A 18 -11.88 -10.83 -0.35
C MET A 18 -10.67 -11.78 -0.31
N ARG A 19 -9.86 -11.73 0.72
CA ARG A 19 -8.70 -12.64 0.87
C ARG A 19 -9.09 -14.08 1.19
N THR A 20 -10.27 -14.29 1.77
CA THR A 20 -10.78 -15.60 2.16
C THR A 20 -11.77 -16.18 1.14
N CYS A 21 -12.03 -15.50 0.02
CA CYS A 21 -13.07 -15.90 -0.93
C CYS A 21 -12.82 -17.26 -1.61
N TYR A 22 -11.56 -17.71 -1.69
CA TYR A 22 -11.19 -19.00 -2.28
C TYR A 22 -10.95 -20.10 -1.22
N VAL A 23 -11.19 -19.82 0.06
CA VAL A 23 -11.06 -20.81 1.11
C VAL A 23 -12.38 -21.57 1.21
N GLU A 24 -12.36 -22.86 0.85
CA GLU A 24 -13.55 -23.71 0.93
C GLU A 24 -14.03 -23.84 2.37
N GLY A 25 -15.34 -23.76 2.57
CA GLY A 25 -15.95 -23.89 3.89
C GLY A 25 -15.70 -22.73 4.85
N PHE A 26 -15.08 -21.63 4.38
CA PHE A 26 -14.83 -20.48 5.24
C PHE A 26 -16.15 -19.79 5.62
N GLU A 27 -16.44 -19.77 6.91
CA GLU A 27 -17.57 -19.06 7.49
C GLU A 27 -17.21 -18.42 8.81
N VAL A 28 -17.74 -17.24 9.06
CA VAL A 28 -17.66 -16.54 10.33
C VAL A 28 -19.08 -16.19 10.78
N ASN A 29 -19.47 -16.70 11.95
CA ASN A 29 -20.83 -16.52 12.47
C ASN A 29 -21.93 -16.90 11.47
N GLY A 30 -21.74 -18.00 10.71
CA GLY A 30 -22.69 -18.49 9.70
C GLY A 30 -22.76 -17.61 8.43
N LYS A 31 -21.79 -16.72 8.23
CA LYS A 31 -21.69 -15.87 7.03
C LYS A 31 -20.48 -16.26 6.20
N THR A 32 -20.71 -16.55 4.93
CA THR A 32 -19.64 -16.79 3.94
C THR A 32 -18.86 -15.50 3.64
N SER A 33 -17.65 -15.65 3.07
CA SER A 33 -16.84 -14.51 2.63
C SER A 33 -17.62 -13.53 1.75
N ARG A 34 -18.44 -14.04 0.83
CA ARG A 34 -19.28 -13.22 -0.03
C ARG A 34 -20.28 -12.36 0.77
N LYS A 35 -21.01 -12.97 1.70
CA LYS A 35 -21.97 -12.23 2.55
C LYS A 35 -21.28 -11.19 3.40
N LEU A 36 -20.09 -11.50 3.94
CA LEU A 36 -19.30 -10.54 4.72
C LEU A 36 -18.82 -9.36 3.88
N ALA A 37 -18.43 -9.60 2.62
CA ALA A 37 -18.05 -8.54 1.68
C ALA A 37 -19.23 -7.63 1.32
N GLU A 38 -20.37 -8.22 0.94
CA GLU A 38 -21.58 -7.47 0.59
C GLU A 38 -22.09 -6.62 1.77
N GLU A 39 -22.05 -7.16 2.98
CA GLU A 39 -22.41 -6.43 4.20
C GLU A 39 -21.45 -5.28 4.48
N ALA A 40 -20.14 -5.48 4.30
CA ALA A 40 -19.15 -4.43 4.49
C ALA A 40 -19.38 -3.25 3.53
N VAL A 41 -19.63 -3.53 2.25
CA VAL A 41 -19.94 -2.51 1.25
C VAL A 41 -21.22 -1.78 1.58
N LYS A 42 -22.30 -2.51 1.95
CA LYS A 42 -23.58 -1.92 2.34
C LYS A 42 -23.48 -0.98 3.53
N ASN A 43 -22.61 -1.30 4.50
CA ASN A 43 -22.39 -0.50 5.71
C ASN A 43 -21.50 0.74 5.46
N GLY A 44 -20.95 0.90 4.27
CA GLY A 44 -20.12 2.01 3.87
C GLY A 44 -18.62 1.73 4.07
N VAL A 45 -17.88 1.78 2.98
CA VAL A 45 -16.42 1.67 2.92
C VAL A 45 -15.80 3.00 2.51
N ILE A 46 -14.48 3.10 2.60
CA ILE A 46 -13.72 4.24 2.08
C ILE A 46 -13.83 4.25 0.55
N THR A 47 -14.32 5.35 -0.02
CA THR A 47 -14.49 5.54 -1.47
C THR A 47 -13.70 6.71 -2.02
N GLU A 48 -13.24 7.61 -1.16
CA GLU A 48 -12.53 8.83 -1.55
C GLU A 48 -11.17 8.94 -0.86
N ASN A 49 -10.22 9.60 -1.51
CA ASN A 49 -8.88 9.82 -0.96
C ASN A 49 -8.89 10.67 0.33
N ALA A 50 -9.88 11.56 0.47
CA ALA A 50 -10.05 12.37 1.68
C ALA A 50 -10.39 11.53 2.94
N GLU A 51 -10.88 10.31 2.75
CA GLU A 51 -11.27 9.39 3.82
C GLU A 51 -10.15 8.40 4.18
N ASN A 52 -9.01 8.45 3.49
CA ASN A 52 -7.90 7.52 3.73
C ASN A 52 -7.45 7.56 5.21
N ALA A 53 -7.30 6.38 5.79
CA ALA A 53 -6.70 6.22 7.10
C ALA A 53 -5.19 6.28 6.97
N LEU A 54 -4.59 7.36 7.46
CA LEU A 54 -3.15 7.62 7.41
C LEU A 54 -2.57 7.63 8.81
N LEU A 55 -1.53 6.83 9.04
CA LEU A 55 -0.71 6.92 10.22
C LEU A 55 0.40 7.94 9.97
N GLN A 56 0.32 9.08 10.66
CA GLN A 56 1.29 10.17 10.50
C GLN A 56 2.24 10.22 11.70
N SER A 57 3.50 10.53 11.44
CA SER A 57 4.45 10.92 12.49
C SER A 57 4.10 12.29 13.04
N GLY A 58 4.21 12.47 14.33
CA GLY A 58 3.95 13.71 15.05
C GLY A 58 3.44 13.47 16.46
N ASN A 59 3.35 14.50 17.29
CA ASN A 59 2.84 14.44 18.66
C ASN A 59 3.46 13.33 19.52
N GLY A 60 4.78 13.13 19.42
CA GLY A 60 5.50 12.07 20.15
C GLY A 60 5.48 10.69 19.48
N ILE A 61 4.75 10.51 18.38
CA ILE A 61 4.74 9.28 17.60
C ILE A 61 5.74 9.44 16.45
N SER A 62 6.77 8.58 16.43
CA SER A 62 7.74 8.49 15.34
C SER A 62 7.47 7.21 14.55
N VAL A 63 6.90 7.36 13.35
CA VAL A 63 6.65 6.23 12.45
C VAL A 63 7.46 6.43 11.19
N PHE A 64 8.43 5.55 11.00
CA PHE A 64 9.23 5.51 9.77
C PHE A 64 8.76 4.37 8.89
N HIS A 65 8.64 4.66 7.59
CA HIS A 65 8.35 3.60 6.63
C HIS A 65 9.56 2.65 6.56
N PRO A 66 9.38 1.32 6.70
CA PRO A 66 10.50 0.38 6.71
C PRO A 66 11.41 0.48 5.49
N LEU A 67 10.85 0.67 4.30
CA LEU A 67 11.62 0.84 3.06
C LEU A 67 12.49 2.10 3.08
N LYS A 68 12.04 3.18 3.76
CA LYS A 68 12.84 4.39 3.92
C LYS A 68 14.07 4.11 4.77
N ILE A 69 13.92 3.37 5.87
CA ILE A 69 15.04 2.97 6.73
C ILE A 69 16.03 2.10 5.95
N CYS A 70 15.52 1.10 5.22
CA CYS A 70 16.36 0.22 4.40
C CYS A 70 17.11 0.99 3.31
N TRP A 71 16.51 2.04 2.73
CA TRP A 71 17.17 2.88 1.75
C TRP A 71 18.20 3.82 2.39
N ASP A 72 17.79 4.59 3.41
CA ASP A 72 18.61 5.65 3.98
C ASP A 72 19.83 5.11 4.75
N ASN A 73 19.68 3.96 5.42
CA ASN A 73 20.72 3.43 6.30
C ASN A 73 21.53 2.29 5.67
N TYR A 74 20.94 1.53 4.78
CA TYR A 74 21.56 0.31 4.24
C TYR A 74 21.72 0.31 2.70
N GLU A 75 21.05 1.22 2.02
CA GLU A 75 21.02 1.29 0.54
C GLU A 75 20.61 -0.02 -0.16
N ASP A 76 19.90 -0.90 0.55
CA ASP A 76 19.57 -2.26 0.12
C ASP A 76 18.34 -2.37 -0.77
N VAL A 77 17.52 -1.30 -0.83
CA VAL A 77 16.25 -1.33 -1.56
C VAL A 77 16.46 -0.85 -2.99
N ARG A 78 16.04 -1.67 -3.94
CA ARG A 78 16.02 -1.35 -5.36
C ARG A 78 14.66 -1.66 -5.95
N MET A 79 14.31 -0.97 -7.03
CA MET A 79 13.12 -1.31 -7.80
C MET A 79 13.30 -2.68 -8.46
N GLY A 80 12.31 -3.56 -8.31
CA GLY A 80 12.32 -4.86 -8.97
C GLY A 80 12.22 -4.70 -10.50
N ALA A 81 12.93 -5.55 -11.25
CA ALA A 81 12.97 -5.50 -12.71
C ALA A 81 11.57 -5.63 -13.35
N ASP A 82 10.71 -6.44 -12.77
CA ASP A 82 9.35 -6.66 -13.29
C ASP A 82 8.51 -5.38 -13.24
N ILE A 83 8.49 -4.70 -12.08
CA ILE A 83 7.73 -3.45 -11.94
C ILE A 83 8.35 -2.34 -12.80
N GLU A 84 9.68 -2.31 -12.94
CA GLU A 84 10.37 -1.36 -13.82
C GLU A 84 9.94 -1.55 -15.27
N SER A 85 9.96 -2.78 -15.77
CA SER A 85 9.57 -3.14 -17.13
C SER A 85 8.13 -2.76 -17.43
N ILE A 86 7.21 -3.05 -16.49
CA ILE A 86 5.79 -2.71 -16.62
C ILE A 86 5.61 -1.19 -16.64
N MET A 87 6.17 -0.47 -15.69
CA MET A 87 5.99 0.98 -15.59
C MET A 87 6.64 1.72 -16.77
N LYS A 88 7.80 1.26 -17.25
CA LYS A 88 8.44 1.80 -18.45
C LYS A 88 7.65 1.46 -19.73
N GLY A 89 7.17 0.22 -19.86
CA GLY A 89 6.41 -0.23 -21.03
C GLY A 89 5.11 0.55 -21.22
N TYR A 90 4.43 0.89 -20.13
CA TYR A 90 3.22 1.73 -20.16
C TYR A 90 3.48 3.22 -20.07
N ASN A 91 4.74 3.66 -20.01
CA ASN A 91 5.13 5.05 -19.80
C ASN A 91 4.41 5.68 -18.59
N ASP A 92 4.36 4.94 -17.47
CA ASP A 92 3.59 5.30 -16.28
C ASP A 92 4.19 6.53 -15.59
N PRO A 93 3.43 7.65 -15.45
CA PRO A 93 3.94 8.88 -14.85
C PRO A 93 4.28 8.74 -13.36
N ARG A 94 3.82 7.69 -12.70
CA ARG A 94 4.11 7.41 -11.29
C ARG A 94 5.54 6.91 -11.07
N LEU A 95 6.21 6.41 -12.13
CA LEU A 95 7.57 5.89 -12.03
C LEU A 95 8.52 6.90 -11.34
N SER A 96 8.53 8.14 -11.80
CA SER A 96 9.37 9.21 -11.25
C SER A 96 8.94 9.68 -9.85
N LYS A 97 7.70 9.35 -9.43
CA LYS A 97 7.17 9.68 -8.09
C LYS A 97 7.50 8.62 -7.05
N TYR A 98 7.55 7.37 -7.46
CA TYR A 98 7.84 6.24 -6.56
C TYR A 98 9.33 5.96 -6.44
N PHE A 99 10.09 6.20 -7.49
CA PHE A 99 11.51 5.85 -7.55
C PHE A 99 12.35 7.05 -7.97
N ARG A 100 13.45 7.28 -7.28
CA ARG A 100 14.44 8.28 -7.69
C ARG A 100 15.20 7.78 -8.91
N ASN A 101 15.50 8.70 -9.86
CA ASN A 101 16.38 8.37 -10.99
C ASN A 101 17.76 7.99 -10.48
N MET A 102 18.17 6.74 -10.73
CA MET A 102 19.47 6.19 -10.38
C MET A 102 20.64 6.76 -11.21
N VAL A 103 20.35 7.52 -12.25
CA VAL A 103 21.37 8.04 -13.19
C VAL A 103 22.41 8.94 -12.51
N LYS A 104 22.08 9.57 -11.38
CA LYS A 104 23.08 10.36 -10.63
C LYS A 104 24.13 9.53 -9.88
N LEU A 105 23.83 8.27 -9.57
CA LEU A 105 24.77 7.43 -8.80
C LEU A 105 25.84 6.79 -9.71
N VAL A 106 25.50 6.45 -10.94
CA VAL A 106 26.44 5.83 -11.88
C VAL A 106 27.48 6.84 -12.38
N ILE A 107 27.09 8.11 -12.56
CA ILE A 107 28.01 9.17 -12.99
C ILE A 107 28.99 9.56 -11.87
N SER A 108 28.58 9.47 -10.61
CA SER A 108 29.49 9.74 -9.47
C SER A 108 30.52 8.61 -9.26
N PHE A 109 30.24 7.40 -9.72
CA PHE A 109 31.19 6.27 -9.64
C PHE A 109 32.19 6.21 -10.81
N MET A 110 31.90 6.87 -11.92
CA MET A 110 32.75 6.92 -13.11
C MET A 110 33.63 8.18 -13.19
N GLY A 111 33.58 9.04 -12.19
CA GLY A 111 34.24 10.35 -12.20
C GLY A 111 35.38 10.54 -11.17
N HIS A 112 36.01 9.46 -10.73
CA HIS A 112 37.26 9.52 -9.97
C HIS A 112 38.29 8.58 -10.60
N ASP A 113 38.95 9.11 -11.63
CA ASP A 113 40.33 8.85 -11.97
C ASP A 113 41.05 10.18 -12.05
#